data_d421c7b72ddc5092648090fad7bda5db
#
_entry.id   d421c7b72ddc5092648090fad7bda5db
#
_cell.length_a   1.000
_cell.length_b   1.000
_cell.length_c   1.000
_cell.angle_alpha   90.00
_cell.angle_beta   90.00
_cell.angle_gamma   90.00
#
_symmetry.space_group_name_H-M   'P 1'
#
loop_
_entity.id
_entity.type
_entity.pdbx_description
1 polymer ?
#
loop_
_entity_poly.entity_id
_entity_poly.type
_entity_poly.pdbx_seq_one_letter_code
_entity_poly.pdbx_strand_id
1 'polypeptide(L)'
;MTIKVLLCNCKGLCQSFKDSDFNTLPFEVESELDVKYAVLHPQLCGQGGNEVLADIFRESAKDPETYIVSGACAPEAQEKLFQKLIRKTGFDPKRFVPVDIRGTNNEGVLAVLREKVEALVREHAVPIA
;
A
#
# COMPACT_ATOMS: atom_id res chain seq x y z
N MET A 1 1.16 -8.32 -14.26
CA MET A 1 0.98 -7.97 -12.81
C MET A 1 0.85 -6.46 -12.66
N THR A 2 -0.12 -6.03 -11.87
CA THR A 2 -0.34 -4.62 -11.55
C THR A 2 -0.15 -4.41 -10.06
N ILE A 3 0.63 -3.41 -9.68
CA ILE A 3 0.85 -3.07 -8.28
C ILE A 3 0.35 -1.66 -8.03
N LYS A 4 -0.53 -1.51 -7.06
CA LYS A 4 -1.05 -0.22 -6.60
C LYS A 4 -0.52 0.02 -5.20
N VAL A 5 -0.07 1.23 -4.93
CA VAL A 5 0.48 1.60 -3.61
C VAL A 5 -0.45 2.56 -2.90
N LEU A 6 -0.76 2.24 -1.65
CA LEU A 6 -1.53 3.10 -0.77
C LEU A 6 -0.62 3.57 0.36
N LEU A 7 -0.71 4.84 0.69
CA LEU A 7 0.09 5.45 1.76
C LEU A 7 -0.83 6.12 2.77
N CYS A 8 -0.50 5.99 4.05
CA CYS A 8 -1.23 6.61 5.15
C CYS A 8 -0.24 7.26 6.12
N ASN A 9 -0.53 8.47 6.57
CA ASN A 9 0.32 9.19 7.52
C ASN A 9 -0.36 9.51 8.86
N CYS A 10 -1.48 8.87 9.17
CA CYS A 10 -2.24 9.11 10.39
C CYS A 10 -2.53 10.59 10.64
N LYS A 11 -2.97 11.32 9.60
CA LYS A 11 -3.25 12.77 9.66
C LYS A 11 -2.05 13.61 10.10
N GLY A 12 -0.85 13.07 10.02
CA GLY A 12 0.35 13.76 10.51
C GLY A 12 0.47 13.79 12.02
N LEU A 13 -0.39 13.08 12.75
CA LEU A 13 -0.40 13.10 14.22
C LEU A 13 0.56 12.07 14.83
N CYS A 14 0.92 11.03 14.08
CA CYS A 14 1.83 10.01 14.57
C CYS A 14 3.28 10.49 14.47
N GLN A 15 3.98 10.52 15.61
CA GLN A 15 5.39 10.92 15.66
C GLN A 15 6.29 10.04 14.80
N SER A 16 5.87 8.80 14.53
CA SER A 16 6.63 7.87 13.71
C SER A 16 6.75 8.29 12.24
N PHE A 17 5.96 9.27 11.80
CA PHE A 17 5.99 9.79 10.43
C PHE A 17 6.65 11.15 10.31
N LYS A 18 7.20 11.70 11.40
CA LYS A 18 7.69 13.09 11.44
C LYS A 18 8.81 13.41 10.44
N ASP A 19 9.61 12.42 10.09
CA ASP A 19 10.77 12.60 9.20
C ASP A 19 10.45 12.31 7.73
N SER A 20 9.20 11.96 7.44
CA SER A 20 8.75 11.70 6.06
C SER A 20 7.98 12.90 5.51
N ASP A 21 8.28 13.26 4.27
CA ASP A 21 7.55 14.31 3.56
C ASP A 21 6.50 13.67 2.64
N PHE A 22 5.27 13.62 3.12
CA PHE A 22 4.17 13.01 2.37
C PHE A 22 3.65 13.89 1.23
N ASN A 23 4.10 15.14 1.12
CA ASN A 23 3.76 15.99 -0.03
C ASN A 23 4.49 15.53 -1.30
N THR A 24 5.66 14.93 -1.13
CA THR A 24 6.48 14.46 -2.26
C THR A 24 6.51 12.94 -2.41
N LEU A 25 6.28 12.20 -1.33
CA LEU A 25 6.43 10.75 -1.31
C LEU A 25 5.62 10.00 -2.36
N PRO A 26 4.33 10.29 -2.59
CA PRO A 26 3.58 9.57 -3.63
C PRO A 26 4.20 9.73 -5.01
N PHE A 27 4.69 10.92 -5.34
CA PHE A 27 5.34 11.19 -6.63
C PHE A 27 6.66 10.46 -6.76
N GLU A 28 7.42 10.39 -5.67
CA GLU A 28 8.68 9.65 -5.63
C GLU A 28 8.44 8.15 -5.84
N VAL A 29 7.41 7.60 -5.20
CA VAL A 29 7.04 6.19 -5.39
C VAL A 29 6.68 5.91 -6.84
N GLU A 30 5.84 6.75 -7.43
CA GLU A 30 5.42 6.56 -8.83
C GLU A 30 6.58 6.70 -9.82
N SER A 31 7.54 7.58 -9.55
CA SER A 31 8.66 7.79 -10.47
C SER A 31 9.78 6.76 -10.31
N GLU A 32 9.95 6.18 -9.13
CA GLU A 32 11.09 5.30 -8.86
C GLU A 32 10.73 3.81 -8.85
N LEU A 33 9.46 3.46 -8.66
CA LEU A 33 9.02 2.07 -8.57
C LEU A 33 8.10 1.71 -9.73
N ASP A 34 8.15 0.45 -10.12
CA ASP A 34 7.27 -0.07 -11.17
C ASP A 34 5.89 -0.39 -10.60
N VAL A 35 5.11 0.65 -10.39
CA VAL A 35 3.76 0.57 -9.84
C VAL A 35 2.80 1.37 -10.72
N LYS A 36 1.53 0.99 -10.70
CA LYS A 36 0.50 1.69 -11.46
C LYS A 36 0.28 3.10 -10.95
N TYR A 37 0.22 3.27 -9.62
CA TYR A 37 0.08 4.57 -8.98
C TYR A 37 0.38 4.46 -7.48
N ALA A 38 0.57 5.60 -6.84
CA ALA A 38 0.65 5.72 -5.40
C ALA A 38 -0.36 6.78 -4.94
N VAL A 39 -1.22 6.42 -3.99
CA VAL A 39 -2.26 7.29 -3.46
C VAL A 39 -2.02 7.49 -1.97
N LEU A 40 -2.03 8.74 -1.53
CA LEU A 40 -1.97 9.09 -0.13
C LEU A 40 -3.36 9.41 0.40
N HIS A 41 -3.73 8.81 1.53
CA HIS A 41 -4.89 9.22 2.31
C HIS A 41 -4.45 9.46 3.75
N PRO A 42 -4.89 10.57 4.38
CA PRO A 42 -4.44 10.89 5.75
C PRO A 42 -4.84 9.87 6.81
N GLN A 43 -5.91 9.12 6.58
CA GLN A 43 -6.36 8.12 7.54
C GLN A 43 -7.16 7.01 6.84
N LEU A 44 -6.45 5.99 6.36
CA LEU A 44 -7.08 4.86 5.67
C LEU A 44 -8.06 4.10 6.57
N CYS A 45 -7.81 4.04 7.87
CA CYS A 45 -8.69 3.36 8.84
C CYS A 45 -9.89 4.19 9.28
N GLY A 46 -9.98 5.46 8.86
CA GLY A 46 -11.13 6.31 9.14
C GLY A 46 -12.26 6.09 8.13
N GLN A 47 -13.41 6.72 8.35
CA GLN A 47 -14.58 6.55 7.48
C GLN A 47 -14.27 6.91 6.02
N GLY A 48 -13.73 8.09 5.77
CA GLY A 48 -13.38 8.50 4.40
C GLY A 48 -12.32 7.63 3.76
N GLY A 49 -11.32 7.22 4.55
CA GLY A 49 -10.28 6.30 4.09
C GLY A 49 -10.82 4.93 3.73
N ASN A 50 -11.76 4.42 4.53
CA ASN A 50 -12.42 3.15 4.23
C ASN A 50 -13.24 3.21 2.94
N GLU A 51 -13.88 4.33 2.63
CA GLU A 51 -14.59 4.51 1.38
C GLU A 51 -13.64 4.47 0.18
N VAL A 52 -12.52 5.17 0.27
CA VAL A 52 -11.48 5.15 -0.77
C VAL A 52 -10.92 3.74 -0.95
N LEU A 53 -10.60 3.08 0.16
CA LEU A 53 -10.11 1.70 0.14
C LEU A 53 -11.13 0.74 -0.48
N ALA A 54 -12.41 0.88 -0.12
CA ALA A 54 -13.47 0.02 -0.67
C ALA A 54 -13.52 0.13 -2.19
N ASP A 55 -13.45 1.34 -2.72
CA ASP A 55 -13.47 1.57 -4.17
C ASP A 55 -12.24 0.94 -4.84
N ILE A 56 -11.07 1.12 -4.26
CA ILE A 56 -9.82 0.55 -4.80
C ILE A 56 -9.86 -0.98 -4.74
N PHE A 57 -10.34 -1.56 -3.64
CA PHE A 57 -10.46 -3.02 -3.51
C PHE A 57 -11.47 -3.59 -4.52
N ARG A 58 -12.63 -2.95 -4.68
CA ARG A 58 -13.64 -3.41 -5.65
C ARG A 58 -13.11 -3.38 -7.08
N GLU A 59 -12.47 -2.29 -7.44
CA GLU A 59 -11.88 -2.15 -8.77
C GLU A 59 -10.78 -3.18 -9.00
N SER A 60 -9.93 -3.37 -7.98
CA SER A 60 -8.80 -4.29 -8.06
C SER A 60 -9.23 -5.77 -8.02
N ALA A 61 -10.38 -6.07 -7.40
CA ALA A 61 -10.92 -7.42 -7.36
C ALA A 61 -11.27 -7.98 -8.75
N LYS A 62 -11.50 -7.10 -9.71
CA LYS A 62 -11.83 -7.49 -11.09
C LYS A 62 -10.62 -8.07 -11.85
N ASP A 63 -9.42 -7.79 -11.38
CA ASP A 63 -8.18 -8.25 -12.00
C ASP A 63 -7.40 -9.14 -11.03
N PRO A 64 -7.31 -10.46 -11.31
CA PRO A 64 -6.62 -11.39 -10.40
C PRO A 64 -5.11 -11.19 -10.34
N GLU A 65 -4.54 -10.33 -11.16
CA GLU A 65 -3.10 -10.04 -11.16
C GLU A 65 -2.76 -8.71 -10.49
N THR A 66 -3.72 -8.08 -9.80
CA THR A 66 -3.51 -6.82 -9.10
C THR A 66 -3.18 -7.04 -7.63
N TYR A 67 -2.08 -6.46 -7.19
CA TYR A 67 -1.61 -6.45 -5.81
C TYR A 67 -1.73 -5.04 -5.24
N ILE A 68 -2.10 -4.94 -3.97
CA ILE A 68 -2.18 -3.67 -3.27
C ILE A 68 -1.15 -3.67 -2.14
N VAL A 69 -0.15 -2.80 -2.26
CA VAL A 69 0.87 -2.58 -1.23
C VAL A 69 0.43 -1.40 -0.40
N SER A 70 0.19 -1.62 0.89
CA SER A 70 -0.29 -0.59 1.80
C SER A 70 0.81 -0.18 2.78
N GLY A 71 1.38 1.00 2.55
CA GLY A 71 2.38 1.59 3.42
C GLY A 71 1.72 2.44 4.51
N ALA A 72 1.74 1.94 5.72
CA ALA A 72 1.08 2.58 6.86
C ALA A 72 1.71 2.11 8.17
N CYS A 73 0.88 1.77 9.17
CA CYS A 73 1.32 1.25 10.47
C CYS A 73 1.72 -0.22 10.40
N ALA A 74 1.86 -0.88 11.55
CA ALA A 74 2.28 -2.28 11.62
C ALA A 74 1.40 -3.19 10.76
N PRO A 75 1.98 -4.18 10.05
CA PRO A 75 1.21 -5.08 9.18
C PRO A 75 0.08 -5.79 9.90
N GLU A 76 0.29 -6.25 11.13
CA GLU A 76 -0.75 -6.94 11.92
C GLU A 76 -1.95 -6.02 12.21
N ALA A 77 -1.68 -4.75 12.47
CA ALA A 77 -2.73 -3.76 12.69
C ALA A 77 -3.51 -3.50 11.41
N GLN A 78 -2.81 -3.35 10.28
CA GLN A 78 -3.46 -3.14 8.99
C GLN A 78 -4.35 -4.32 8.61
N GLU A 79 -3.89 -5.54 8.81
CA GLU A 79 -4.68 -6.74 8.53
C GLU A 79 -5.96 -6.78 9.33
N LYS A 80 -5.88 -6.47 10.63
CA LYS A 80 -7.07 -6.42 11.49
C LYS A 80 -8.04 -5.32 11.08
N LEU A 81 -7.52 -4.14 10.77
CA LEU A 81 -8.34 -2.98 10.41
C LEU A 81 -9.09 -3.17 9.10
N PHE A 82 -8.49 -3.86 8.14
CA PHE A 82 -9.01 -3.91 6.78
C PHE A 82 -9.60 -5.26 6.37
N GLN A 83 -9.52 -6.30 7.21
CA GLN A 83 -9.98 -7.64 6.83
C GLN A 83 -11.47 -7.70 6.47
N LYS A 84 -12.32 -6.98 7.18
CA LYS A 84 -13.76 -6.94 6.87
C LYS A 84 -14.01 -6.28 5.52
N LEU A 85 -13.29 -5.20 5.26
CA LEU A 85 -13.42 -4.45 4.02
C LEU A 85 -12.95 -5.27 2.83
N ILE A 86 -11.85 -5.99 2.99
CA ILE A 86 -11.31 -6.89 1.96
C ILE A 86 -12.34 -7.95 1.62
N ARG A 87 -12.92 -8.61 2.62
CA ARG A 87 -13.95 -9.63 2.42
C ARG A 87 -15.21 -9.06 1.77
N LYS A 88 -15.66 -7.90 2.24
CA LYS A 88 -16.88 -7.24 1.73
C LYS A 88 -16.76 -6.85 0.26
N THR A 89 -15.57 -6.48 -0.19
CA THR A 89 -15.33 -6.02 -1.56
C THR A 89 -14.96 -7.14 -2.51
N GLY A 90 -14.70 -8.35 -2.01
CA GLY A 90 -14.32 -9.50 -2.83
C GLY A 90 -12.85 -9.50 -3.25
N PHE A 91 -12.04 -8.61 -2.68
CA PHE A 91 -10.60 -8.61 -2.97
C PHE A 91 -9.92 -9.79 -2.27
N ASP A 92 -8.95 -10.42 -2.95
CA ASP A 92 -8.22 -11.55 -2.40
C ASP A 92 -7.25 -11.07 -1.30
N PRO A 93 -7.42 -11.53 -0.05
CA PRO A 93 -6.53 -11.09 1.03
C PRO A 93 -5.06 -11.45 0.81
N LYS A 94 -4.76 -12.46 -0.01
CA LYS A 94 -3.38 -12.84 -0.34
C LYS A 94 -2.68 -11.80 -1.22
N ARG A 95 -3.45 -10.93 -1.87
CA ARG A 95 -2.92 -9.86 -2.72
C ARG A 95 -2.87 -8.51 -2.03
N PHE A 96 -3.26 -8.45 -0.76
CA PHE A 96 -3.08 -7.29 0.10
C PHE A 96 -1.75 -7.42 0.84
N VAL A 97 -0.83 -6.47 0.62
CA VAL A 97 0.53 -6.52 1.17
C VAL A 97 0.74 -5.32 2.09
N PRO A 98 0.54 -5.49 3.40
CA PRO A 98 0.77 -4.40 4.35
C PRO A 98 2.27 -4.22 4.61
N VAL A 99 2.71 -2.97 4.67
CA VAL A 99 4.10 -2.60 4.91
C VAL A 99 4.15 -1.52 5.98
N ASP A 100 5.06 -1.68 6.94
CA ASP A 100 5.30 -0.66 7.96
C ASP A 100 6.28 0.38 7.42
N ILE A 101 5.81 1.62 7.29
CA ILE A 101 6.64 2.73 6.79
C ILE A 101 6.96 3.77 7.86
N ARG A 102 6.75 3.42 9.14
CA ARG A 102 7.00 4.32 10.26
C ARG A 102 8.47 4.37 10.63
N GLY A 103 8.86 5.45 11.33
CA GLY A 103 10.18 5.57 11.97
C GLY A 103 11.34 5.80 11.02
N THR A 104 11.07 6.31 9.82
CA THR A 104 12.11 6.56 8.82
C THR A 104 11.78 7.82 8.01
N ASN A 105 12.54 8.06 6.96
CA ASN A 105 12.35 9.18 6.04
C ASN A 105 11.93 8.66 4.66
N ASN A 106 11.79 9.56 3.67
CA ASN A 106 11.36 9.17 2.33
C ASN A 106 12.27 8.11 1.70
N GLU A 107 13.58 8.24 1.85
CA GLU A 107 14.51 7.22 1.33
C GLU A 107 14.26 5.86 1.93
N GLY A 108 14.02 5.82 3.25
CA GLY A 108 13.74 4.57 3.95
C GLY A 108 12.41 3.96 3.53
N VAL A 109 11.38 4.78 3.34
CA VAL A 109 10.09 4.32 2.83
C VAL A 109 10.24 3.74 1.43
N LEU A 110 10.93 4.46 0.55
CA LEU A 110 11.18 3.97 -0.82
C LEU A 110 11.94 2.66 -0.83
N ALA A 111 12.94 2.51 0.04
CA ALA A 111 13.72 1.27 0.14
C ALA A 111 12.85 0.08 0.54
N VAL A 112 12.00 0.24 1.55
CA VAL A 112 11.10 -0.81 2.03
C VAL A 112 10.06 -1.17 0.96
N LEU A 113 9.46 -0.18 0.33
CA LEU A 113 8.48 -0.40 -0.73
C LEU A 113 9.12 -1.07 -1.95
N ARG A 114 10.32 -0.63 -2.34
CA ARG A 114 11.06 -1.23 -3.45
C ARG A 114 11.32 -2.71 -3.20
N GLU A 115 11.76 -3.05 -2.00
CA GLU A 115 12.00 -4.44 -1.63
C GLU A 115 10.73 -5.29 -1.78
N LYS A 116 9.60 -4.78 -1.33
CA LYS A 116 8.31 -5.48 -1.45
C LYS A 116 7.86 -5.62 -2.89
N VAL A 117 7.96 -4.55 -3.68
CA VAL A 117 7.59 -4.58 -5.10
C VAL A 117 8.46 -5.58 -5.86
N GLU A 118 9.77 -5.54 -5.66
CA GLU A 118 10.70 -6.46 -6.32
C GLU A 118 10.46 -7.90 -5.89
N ALA A 119 10.15 -8.15 -4.61
CA ALA A 119 9.82 -9.47 -4.11
C ALA A 119 8.55 -10.02 -4.78
N LEU A 120 7.51 -9.20 -4.92
CA LEU A 120 6.28 -9.59 -5.60
C LEU A 120 6.54 -9.95 -7.07
N VAL A 121 7.34 -9.16 -7.76
CA VAL A 121 7.70 -9.42 -9.16
C VAL A 121 8.45 -10.75 -9.29
N ARG A 122 9.41 -11.00 -8.41
CA ARG A 122 10.16 -12.27 -8.41
C ARG A 122 9.29 -13.48 -8.13
N GLU A 123 8.42 -13.39 -7.12
CA GLU A 123 7.56 -14.51 -6.69
C GLU A 123 6.50 -14.87 -7.73
N HIS A 124 6.08 -13.89 -8.53
CA HIS A 124 4.99 -14.08 -9.51
C HIS A 124 5.45 -13.96 -10.94
N ALA A 125 6.77 -13.89 -11.17
CA ALA A 125 7.31 -13.91 -12.53
C ALA A 125 7.02 -15.26 -13.16
N VAL A 126 6.57 -15.24 -14.43
CA VAL A 126 6.38 -16.48 -15.21
C VAL A 126 7.76 -17.04 -15.51
N PRO A 127 8.05 -18.31 -15.14
CA PRO A 127 9.34 -18.90 -15.47
C PRO A 127 9.51 -18.95 -16.98
N ILE A 128 10.67 -18.48 -17.44
CA ILE A 128 11.05 -18.65 -18.84
C ILE A 128 11.53 -20.10 -18.97
N ALA A 129 10.74 -20.90 -19.64
CA ALA A 129 11.07 -22.30 -19.84
C ALA A 129 12.26 -22.45 -20.79
#